data_5875b1ae24d168f9cf337f6755dabda4
#
_entry.id   5875b1ae24d168f9cf337f6755dabda4
#
_cell.length_a   1.000
_cell.length_b   1.000
_cell.length_c   1.000
_cell.angle_alpha   90.00
_cell.angle_beta   90.00
_cell.angle_gamma   90.00
#
_symmetry.space_group_name_H-M   'P 1'
#
loop_
_entity.id
_entity.type
_entity.pdbx_description
1 polymer ?
#
loop_
_entity_poly.entity_id
_entity_poly.type
_entity_poly.pdbx_seq_one_letter_code
_entity_poly.pdbx_strand_id
1 'polypeptide(L)'
;RRAYLEAARRAPNPAARRMMQRMAEREGAHARRLLAVYYLACGQCYRPALASGPGETLPWRQLLRQRYHQEVCAARQYDQAAQSVGDPCLAGLFRELSREEDCHARQLLGLLEQNILAF
;
A
#
# COMPACT_ATOMS: atom_id res chain seq x y z
N ARG A 1 -6.07 2.24 0.78
CA ARG A 1 -6.73 3.14 -0.18
C ARG A 1 -7.05 4.50 0.43
N ARG A 2 -7.71 4.52 1.61
CA ARG A 2 -8.12 5.77 2.26
C ARG A 2 -6.95 6.68 2.56
N ALA A 3 -5.84 6.14 3.05
CA ALA A 3 -4.65 6.90 3.37
C ALA A 3 -4.07 7.60 2.13
N TYR A 4 -4.07 6.92 0.98
CA TYR A 4 -3.59 7.50 -0.27
C TYR A 4 -4.54 8.55 -0.84
N LEU A 5 -5.85 8.38 -0.66
CA LEU A 5 -6.83 9.41 -1.06
C LEU A 5 -6.66 10.68 -0.23
N GLU A 6 -6.42 10.55 1.07
CA GLU A 6 -6.11 11.69 1.94
C GLU A 6 -4.79 12.35 1.53
N ALA A 7 -3.75 11.56 1.24
CA ALA A 7 -2.48 12.07 0.76
C ALA A 7 -2.62 12.82 -0.56
N ALA A 8 -3.48 12.35 -1.47
CA ALA A 8 -3.73 13.01 -2.74
C ALA A 8 -4.29 14.42 -2.56
N ARG A 9 -5.20 14.61 -1.58
CA ARG A 9 -5.76 15.94 -1.28
C ARG A 9 -4.72 16.91 -0.78
N ARG A 10 -3.69 16.42 -0.10
CA ARG A 10 -2.66 17.23 0.55
C ARG A 10 -1.40 17.37 -0.29
N ALA A 11 -1.37 16.73 -1.46
CA ALA A 11 -0.20 16.73 -2.33
C ALA A 11 0.13 18.15 -2.79
N PRO A 12 1.42 18.55 -2.73
CA PRO A 12 1.84 19.92 -3.03
C PRO A 12 1.82 20.25 -4.51
N ASN A 13 1.74 19.26 -5.39
CA ASN A 13 1.74 19.47 -6.84
C ASN A 13 0.91 18.40 -7.55
N PRO A 14 0.53 18.63 -8.83
CA PRO A 14 -0.31 17.68 -9.57
C PRO A 14 0.32 16.31 -9.79
N ALA A 15 1.64 16.24 -9.96
CA ALA A 15 2.34 14.98 -10.19
C ALA A 15 2.25 14.08 -8.94
N ALA A 16 2.49 14.63 -7.76
CA ALA A 16 2.34 13.92 -6.49
C ALA A 16 0.90 13.48 -6.26
N ARG A 17 -0.07 14.34 -6.60
CA ARG A 17 -1.49 14.02 -6.48
C ARG A 17 -1.87 12.82 -7.36
N ARG A 18 -1.45 12.83 -8.62
CA ARG A 18 -1.72 11.71 -9.54
C ARG A 18 -1.09 10.42 -9.06
N MET A 19 0.12 10.48 -8.52
CA MET A 19 0.80 9.32 -7.96
C MET A 19 0.01 8.73 -6.77
N MET A 20 -0.44 9.58 -5.85
CA MET A 20 -1.24 9.13 -4.70
C MET A 20 -2.57 8.52 -5.14
N GLN A 21 -3.21 9.09 -6.15
CA GLN A 21 -4.45 8.55 -6.70
C GLN A 21 -4.24 7.17 -7.30
N ARG A 22 -3.16 6.96 -8.07
CA ARG A 22 -2.83 5.64 -8.62
C ARG A 22 -2.56 4.62 -7.53
N MET A 23 -1.83 5.01 -6.48
CA MET A 23 -1.59 4.12 -5.35
C MET A 23 -2.88 3.75 -4.63
N ALA A 24 -3.81 4.70 -4.48
CA ALA A 24 -5.12 4.43 -3.90
C ALA A 24 -5.88 3.37 -4.71
N GLU A 25 -5.85 3.47 -6.03
CA GLU A 25 -6.50 2.50 -6.92
C GLU A 25 -5.85 1.12 -6.80
N ARG A 26 -4.52 1.06 -6.76
CA ARG A 26 -3.77 -0.19 -6.58
C ARG A 26 -4.08 -0.84 -5.25
N GLU A 27 -4.09 -0.08 -4.16
CA GLU A 27 -4.45 -0.59 -2.84
C GLU A 27 -5.87 -1.16 -2.82
N GLY A 28 -6.81 -0.49 -3.49
CA GLY A 28 -8.17 -1.00 -3.63
C GLY A 28 -8.23 -2.33 -4.39
N ALA A 29 -7.43 -2.48 -5.44
CA ALA A 29 -7.33 -3.73 -6.21
C ALA A 29 -6.70 -4.85 -5.37
N HIS A 30 -5.63 -4.55 -4.60
CA HIS A 30 -5.01 -5.51 -3.68
C HIS A 30 -5.99 -6.01 -2.64
N ALA A 31 -6.75 -5.12 -2.02
CA ALA A 31 -7.75 -5.46 -1.01
C ALA A 31 -8.80 -6.42 -1.60
N ARG A 32 -9.29 -6.15 -2.81
CA ARG A 32 -10.27 -7.04 -3.47
C ARG A 32 -9.68 -8.42 -3.76
N ARG A 33 -8.42 -8.49 -4.21
CA ARG A 33 -7.75 -9.76 -4.47
C ARG A 33 -7.57 -10.58 -3.20
N LEU A 34 -7.15 -9.93 -2.10
CA LEU A 34 -6.98 -10.58 -0.81
C LEU A 34 -8.31 -11.08 -0.24
N LEU A 35 -9.39 -10.31 -0.40
CA LEU A 35 -10.72 -10.74 0.02
C LEU A 35 -11.18 -11.98 -0.76
N ALA A 36 -10.93 -12.00 -2.07
CA ALA A 36 -11.27 -13.15 -2.90
C ALA A 36 -10.48 -14.39 -2.50
N VAL A 37 -9.18 -14.26 -2.24
CA VAL A 37 -8.33 -15.36 -1.77
C VAL A 37 -8.81 -15.87 -0.41
N TYR A 38 -9.13 -14.97 0.51
CA TYR A 38 -9.64 -15.34 1.83
C TYR A 38 -10.95 -16.13 1.70
N TYR A 39 -11.88 -15.64 0.87
CA TYR A 39 -13.15 -16.33 0.63
C TYR A 39 -12.93 -17.73 0.06
N LEU A 40 -12.04 -17.89 -0.92
CA LEU A 40 -11.74 -19.19 -1.52
C LEU A 40 -11.08 -20.14 -0.54
N ALA A 41 -10.24 -19.63 0.36
CA ALA A 41 -9.53 -20.45 1.32
C ALA A 41 -10.38 -20.84 2.53
N CYS A 42 -11.23 -19.93 3.01
CA CYS A 42 -11.97 -20.09 4.27
C CYS A 42 -13.48 -20.22 4.09
N GLY A 43 -14.01 -19.96 2.89
CA GLY A 43 -15.46 -19.99 2.63
C GLY A 43 -16.24 -18.89 3.33
N GLN A 44 -15.56 -17.86 3.83
CA GLN A 44 -16.17 -16.75 4.55
C GLN A 44 -15.72 -15.41 3.96
N CYS A 45 -16.62 -14.43 3.96
CA CYS A 45 -16.25 -13.08 3.57
C CYS A 45 -15.52 -12.37 4.72
N TYR A 46 -14.26 -12.04 4.49
CA TYR A 46 -13.50 -11.22 5.42
C TYR A 46 -13.91 -9.76 5.28
N ARG A 47 -14.30 -9.15 6.38
CA ARG A 47 -14.53 -7.70 6.43
C ARG A 47 -13.51 -7.11 7.39
N PRO A 48 -12.45 -6.47 6.86
CA PRO A 48 -11.50 -5.81 7.73
C PRO A 48 -12.22 -4.73 8.54
N ALA A 49 -11.93 -4.68 9.83
CA ALA A 49 -12.40 -3.58 10.65
C ALA A 49 -11.85 -2.29 10.04
N LEU A 50 -12.75 -1.36 9.71
CA LEU A 50 -12.33 -0.04 9.28
C LEU A 50 -11.58 0.58 10.45
N ALA A 51 -10.30 0.83 10.26
CA ALA A 51 -9.51 1.59 11.22
C ALA A 51 -10.08 3.00 11.25
N SER A 52 -11.02 3.25 12.16
CA SER A 52 -11.66 4.53 12.36
C SER A 52 -10.90 5.36 13.39
N GLY A 53 -9.58 5.44 13.24
CA GLY A 53 -8.83 6.43 13.99
C GLY A 53 -9.04 7.79 13.34
N PRO A 54 -9.23 8.90 14.10
CA PRO A 54 -9.05 10.21 13.52
C PRO A 54 -7.62 10.22 12.99
N GLY A 55 -7.49 10.29 11.68
CA GLY A 55 -6.20 10.38 11.05
C GLY A 55 -5.50 11.60 11.64
N GLU A 56 -4.45 11.37 12.43
CA GLU A 56 -3.58 12.47 12.83
C GLU A 56 -3.13 13.16 11.55
N THR A 57 -3.35 14.46 11.49
CA THR A 57 -2.94 15.26 10.34
C THR A 57 -1.44 15.43 10.38
N LEU A 58 -0.70 14.46 9.83
CA LEU A 58 0.75 14.51 9.74
C LEU A 58 1.18 15.51 8.66
N PRO A 59 2.28 16.24 8.87
CA PRO A 59 2.91 16.99 7.80
C PRO A 59 3.23 16.08 6.61
N TRP A 60 3.19 16.66 5.40
CA TRP A 60 3.36 15.91 4.15
C TRP A 60 4.58 14.98 4.16
N ARG A 61 5.75 15.49 4.56
CA ARG A 61 6.98 14.70 4.61
C ARG A 61 6.86 13.49 5.56
N GLN A 62 6.28 13.71 6.74
CA GLN A 62 6.07 12.64 7.72
C GLN A 62 5.06 11.61 7.22
N LEU A 63 4.02 12.07 6.53
CA LEU A 63 3.04 11.18 5.89
C LEU A 63 3.71 10.27 4.87
N LEU A 64 4.56 10.82 4.01
CA LEU A 64 5.32 10.04 3.02
C LEU A 64 6.22 9.00 3.68
N ARG A 65 6.92 9.39 4.76
CA ARG A 65 7.79 8.47 5.51
C ARG A 65 7.00 7.34 6.13
N GLN A 66 5.86 7.66 6.74
CA GLN A 66 4.98 6.66 7.34
C GLN A 66 4.49 5.66 6.28
N ARG A 67 4.03 6.16 5.13
CA ARG A 67 3.57 5.30 4.04
C ARG A 67 4.71 4.44 3.49
N TYR A 68 5.90 5.01 3.33
CA TYR A 68 7.07 4.25 2.88
C TYR A 68 7.36 3.06 3.80
N HIS A 69 7.40 3.28 5.10
CA HIS A 69 7.64 2.20 6.06
C HIS A 69 6.54 1.14 6.01
N GLN A 70 5.28 1.55 5.87
CA GLN A 70 4.16 0.62 5.78
C GLN A 70 4.24 -0.23 4.50
N GLU A 71 4.63 0.37 3.37
CA GLU A 71 4.78 -0.37 2.11
C GLU A 71 5.95 -1.38 2.19
N VAL A 72 7.07 -1.00 2.79
CA VAL A 72 8.20 -1.90 2.98
C VAL A 72 7.81 -3.07 3.89
N CYS A 73 7.10 -2.81 4.98
CA CYS A 73 6.62 -3.86 5.88
C CYS A 73 5.64 -4.79 5.18
N ALA A 74 4.71 -4.24 4.40
CA ALA A 74 3.75 -5.03 3.64
C ALA A 74 4.45 -5.93 2.62
N ALA A 75 5.43 -5.40 1.89
CA ALA A 75 6.21 -6.19 0.93
C ALA A 75 6.89 -7.38 1.59
N ARG A 76 7.49 -7.18 2.76
CA ARG A 76 8.12 -8.26 3.53
C ARG A 76 7.12 -9.30 4.00
N GLN A 77 5.97 -8.87 4.48
CA GLN A 77 4.91 -9.78 4.94
C GLN A 77 4.39 -10.63 3.80
N TYR A 78 4.18 -10.07 2.62
CA TYR A 78 3.76 -10.83 1.44
C TYR A 78 4.84 -11.81 0.99
N ASP A 79 6.11 -11.42 1.02
CA ASP A 79 7.21 -12.29 0.67
C ASP A 79 7.31 -13.48 1.63
N GLN A 80 7.18 -13.24 2.93
CA GLN A 80 7.15 -14.30 3.95
C GLN A 80 5.96 -15.23 3.75
N ALA A 81 4.78 -14.68 3.45
CA ALA A 81 3.60 -15.48 3.16
C ALA A 81 3.81 -16.36 1.93
N ALA A 82 4.44 -15.85 0.90
CA ALA A 82 4.77 -16.62 -0.31
C ALA A 82 5.68 -17.82 0.00
N GLN A 83 6.62 -17.65 0.93
CA GLN A 83 7.52 -18.73 1.34
C GLN A 83 6.82 -19.78 2.22
N SER A 84 5.76 -19.40 2.93
CA SER A 84 5.10 -20.23 3.92
C SER A 84 3.94 -21.06 3.36
N VAL A 85 3.32 -20.64 2.26
CA VAL A 85 2.18 -21.35 1.69
C VAL A 85 2.64 -22.49 0.80
N GLY A 86 1.92 -23.63 0.88
CA GLY A 86 2.22 -24.80 0.06
C GLY A 86 1.64 -24.73 -1.35
N ASP A 87 0.66 -23.89 -1.61
CA ASP A 87 0.00 -23.76 -2.90
C ASP A 87 0.82 -22.83 -3.81
N PRO A 88 1.32 -23.35 -4.98
CA PRO A 88 2.13 -22.51 -5.89
C PRO A 88 1.39 -21.30 -6.47
N CYS A 89 0.09 -21.43 -6.73
CA CYS A 89 -0.72 -20.31 -7.24
C CYS A 89 -0.83 -19.20 -6.22
N LEU A 90 -1.08 -19.56 -4.97
CA LEU A 90 -1.19 -18.59 -3.87
C LEU A 90 0.17 -17.95 -3.56
N ALA A 91 1.24 -18.74 -3.58
CA ALA A 91 2.60 -18.22 -3.43
C ALA A 91 2.94 -17.21 -4.54
N GLY A 92 2.56 -17.48 -5.78
CA GLY A 92 2.74 -16.58 -6.91
C GLY A 92 2.00 -15.25 -6.71
N LEU A 93 0.77 -15.32 -6.20
CA LEU A 93 -0.02 -14.12 -5.88
C LEU A 93 0.68 -13.25 -4.82
N PHE A 94 1.15 -13.87 -3.74
CA PHE A 94 1.85 -13.13 -2.68
C PHE A 94 3.15 -12.50 -3.17
N ARG A 95 3.89 -13.17 -4.05
CA ARG A 95 5.10 -12.59 -4.65
C ARG A 95 4.78 -11.38 -5.52
N GLU A 96 3.70 -11.46 -6.26
CA GLU A 96 3.23 -10.34 -7.09
C GLU A 96 2.84 -9.14 -6.22
N LEU A 97 2.08 -9.38 -5.14
CA LEU A 97 1.72 -8.34 -4.19
C LEU A 97 2.95 -7.72 -3.53
N SER A 98 3.93 -8.54 -3.16
CA SER A 98 5.19 -8.07 -2.59
C SER A 98 5.92 -7.12 -3.55
N ARG A 99 6.01 -7.48 -4.82
CA ARG A 99 6.66 -6.65 -5.84
C ARG A 99 5.93 -5.33 -6.06
N GLU A 100 4.60 -5.34 -6.03
CA GLU A 100 3.81 -4.12 -6.18
C GLU A 100 3.99 -3.18 -4.99
N GLU A 101 4.02 -3.70 -3.77
CA GLU A 101 4.29 -2.89 -2.58
C GLU A 101 5.70 -2.32 -2.58
N ASP A 102 6.68 -3.10 -3.05
CA ASP A 102 8.06 -2.61 -3.21
C ASP A 102 8.13 -1.48 -4.25
N CYS A 103 7.40 -1.60 -5.33
CA CYS A 103 7.28 -0.54 -6.35
C CYS A 103 6.69 0.74 -5.76
N HIS A 104 5.62 0.63 -4.97
CA HIS A 104 5.02 1.77 -4.27
C HIS A 104 6.03 2.42 -3.31
N ALA A 105 6.78 1.62 -2.56
CA ALA A 105 7.81 2.13 -1.66
C ALA A 105 8.86 2.96 -2.40
N ARG A 106 9.31 2.49 -3.56
CA ARG A 106 10.28 3.22 -4.39
C ARG A 106 9.72 4.54 -4.90
N GLN A 107 8.46 4.58 -5.28
CA GLN A 107 7.79 5.81 -5.71
C GLN A 107 7.69 6.81 -4.56
N LEU A 108 7.35 6.34 -3.37
CA LEU A 108 7.31 7.18 -2.17
C LEU A 108 8.70 7.72 -1.81
N LEU A 109 9.71 6.89 -1.94
CA LEU A 109 11.09 7.31 -1.71
C LEU A 109 11.51 8.41 -2.70
N GLY A 110 11.12 8.28 -3.96
CA GLY A 110 11.35 9.31 -4.96
C GLY A 110 10.73 10.64 -4.60
N LEU A 111 9.49 10.62 -4.08
CA LEU A 111 8.81 11.85 -3.61
C LEU A 111 9.52 12.45 -2.39
N LEU A 112 10.01 11.61 -1.47
CA LEU A 112 10.77 12.07 -0.32
C LEU A 112 12.07 12.75 -0.73
N GLU A 113 12.79 12.17 -1.68
CA GLU A 113 14.03 12.73 -2.22
C GLU A 113 13.78 14.10 -2.87
N GLN A 114 12.74 14.22 -3.69
CA GLN A 114 12.35 15.49 -4.30
C GLN A 114 12.05 16.55 -3.25
N ASN A 115 11.37 16.15 -2.18
CA ASN A 115 11.00 17.07 -1.10
C ASN A 115 12.23 17.59 -0.34
N ILE A 116 13.28 16.77 -0.21
CA ILE A 116 14.54 17.16 0.40
C ILE A 116 15.31 18.13 -0.52
N LEU A 117 15.25 17.91 -1.83
CA LEU A 117 15.98 18.71 -2.82
C LEU A 117 15.27 20.02 -3.18
N ALA A 118 14.02 20.19 -2.75
CA ALA A 118 13.20 21.36 -3.08
C ALA A 118 13.49 22.60 -2.19
N PHE A 119 14.53 22.57 -1.40
CA PHE A 119 14.95 23.72 -0.58
C PHE A 119 15.97 24.59 -1.31
#